data_d2731edca77e7735c48369a36e97e1f8
#
_entry.id   d2731edca77e7735c48369a36e97e1f8
#
_cell.length_a   1.000
_cell.length_b   1.000
_cell.length_c   1.000
_cell.angle_alpha   90.00
_cell.angle_beta   90.00
_cell.angle_gamma   90.00
#
_symmetry.space_group_name_H-M   'P 1'
#
loop_
_entity.id
_entity.type
_entity.pdbx_description
1 polymer ?
#
loop_
_entity_poly.entity_id
_entity_poly.type
_entity_poly.pdbx_seq_one_letter_code
_entity_poly.pdbx_strand_id
1 'polypeptide(L)'
;EKSLQRLFGTEKRLNDETFIWFDEQIKIFSKSLISDDEFLKRECHYEKIILDGYWEPGTNLGNPNLYTPTFRINLFLFGYRTDVVDDNGNNPFQVYGWQKDIDFDTYLKKVEEKIKEKVEKGCVALKSSLPYDRSIKFIERTYEEAKRGYHNLECTNEDITAFQDYIYFHICKIAAKYDIPFQNHTGLGNLQGSNAMLLREVIQKNPKTKFVLFHGSFPWTDDALALIHNFGNVYA
;
A
#
# COMPACT_ATOMS: atom_id res chain seq x y z
N GLU A 1 6.76 -12.06 -26.23
CA GLU A 1 6.55 -12.73 -27.52
C GLU A 1 5.61 -13.91 -27.39
N LYS A 2 5.94 -14.95 -26.61
CA LYS A 2 5.10 -16.18 -26.48
C LYS A 2 3.65 -15.90 -26.08
N SER A 3 3.41 -14.95 -25.19
CA SER A 3 2.05 -14.57 -24.77
C SER A 3 1.27 -13.95 -25.92
N LEU A 4 1.90 -13.09 -26.73
CA LEU A 4 1.27 -12.50 -27.93
C LEU A 4 1.00 -13.55 -29.00
N GLN A 5 1.95 -14.47 -29.21
CA GLN A 5 1.76 -15.59 -30.14
C GLN A 5 0.56 -16.44 -29.75
N ARG A 6 0.43 -16.79 -28.48
CA ARG A 6 -0.70 -17.57 -27.97
C ARG A 6 -2.02 -16.78 -28.08
N LEU A 7 -2.02 -15.51 -27.70
CA LEU A 7 -3.21 -14.64 -27.72
C LEU A 7 -3.78 -14.49 -29.13
N PHE A 8 -2.89 -14.30 -30.14
CA PHE A 8 -3.29 -14.06 -31.53
C PHE A 8 -3.22 -15.29 -32.42
N GLY A 9 -2.95 -16.48 -31.85
CA GLY A 9 -2.89 -17.73 -32.62
C GLY A 9 -1.87 -17.71 -33.74
N THR A 10 -0.68 -17.12 -33.51
CA THR A 10 0.34 -16.93 -34.54
C THR A 10 1.70 -17.50 -34.11
N GLU A 11 2.50 -17.92 -35.09
CA GLU A 11 3.90 -18.31 -34.89
C GLU A 11 4.89 -17.18 -35.23
N LYS A 12 4.38 -16.00 -35.63
CA LYS A 12 5.24 -14.84 -35.94
C LYS A 12 6.11 -14.47 -34.74
N ARG A 13 7.41 -14.25 -34.98
CA ARG A 13 8.30 -13.69 -33.96
C ARG A 13 8.12 -12.18 -33.90
N LEU A 14 8.27 -11.61 -32.72
CA LEU A 14 8.29 -10.16 -32.53
C LEU A 14 9.68 -9.62 -32.92
N ASN A 15 9.73 -8.87 -34.02
CA ASN A 15 10.91 -8.21 -34.55
C ASN A 15 10.48 -6.95 -35.32
N ASP A 16 11.44 -6.23 -35.91
CA ASP A 16 11.19 -4.97 -36.62
C ASP A 16 10.21 -5.13 -37.80
N GLU A 17 10.19 -6.29 -38.47
CA GLU A 17 9.32 -6.54 -39.63
C GLU A 17 7.87 -6.86 -39.16
N THR A 18 7.69 -7.43 -37.99
CA THR A 18 6.40 -7.91 -37.48
C THR A 18 5.82 -7.03 -36.39
N PHE A 19 6.59 -6.06 -35.86
CA PHE A 19 6.16 -5.17 -34.79
C PHE A 19 4.85 -4.45 -35.12
N ILE A 20 4.74 -3.89 -36.33
CA ILE A 20 3.51 -3.17 -36.77
C ILE A 20 2.31 -4.10 -36.76
N TRP A 21 2.48 -5.34 -37.24
CA TRP A 21 1.41 -6.32 -37.22
C TRP A 21 0.91 -6.62 -35.79
N PHE A 22 1.84 -6.84 -34.85
CA PHE A 22 1.47 -7.07 -33.46
C PHE A 22 0.77 -5.85 -32.83
N ASP A 23 1.25 -4.65 -33.12
CA ASP A 23 0.64 -3.39 -32.64
C ASP A 23 -0.81 -3.24 -33.16
N GLU A 24 -1.04 -3.56 -34.44
CA GLU A 24 -2.39 -3.57 -35.02
C GLU A 24 -3.28 -4.61 -34.38
N GLN A 25 -2.78 -5.85 -34.14
CA GLN A 25 -3.55 -6.88 -33.45
C GLN A 25 -3.92 -6.47 -32.03
N ILE A 26 -3.00 -5.87 -31.29
CA ILE A 26 -3.27 -5.34 -29.93
C ILE A 26 -4.35 -4.25 -29.98
N LYS A 27 -4.26 -3.31 -30.95
CA LYS A 27 -5.27 -2.26 -31.12
C LYS A 27 -6.65 -2.81 -31.47
N ILE A 28 -6.72 -3.83 -32.30
CA ILE A 28 -7.98 -4.51 -32.63
C ILE A 28 -8.54 -5.22 -31.39
N PHE A 29 -7.69 -5.96 -30.68
CA PHE A 29 -8.05 -6.69 -29.47
C PHE A 29 -8.53 -5.75 -28.36
N SER A 30 -7.83 -4.64 -28.11
CA SER A 30 -8.22 -3.65 -27.09
C SER A 30 -9.56 -2.95 -27.39
N LYS A 31 -10.01 -2.97 -28.64
CA LYS A 31 -11.33 -2.47 -29.05
C LYS A 31 -12.40 -3.58 -29.08
N SER A 32 -12.02 -4.83 -28.81
CA SER A 32 -12.99 -5.93 -28.76
C SER A 32 -13.93 -5.74 -27.57
N LEU A 33 -15.11 -6.36 -27.64
CA LEU A 33 -16.15 -6.31 -26.59
C LEU A 33 -15.77 -7.06 -25.31
N ILE A 34 -14.60 -7.69 -25.26
CA ILE A 34 -14.13 -8.39 -24.07
C ILE A 34 -13.63 -7.32 -23.09
N SER A 35 -14.30 -7.19 -21.94
CA SER A 35 -13.84 -6.35 -20.85
C SER A 35 -12.52 -6.87 -20.29
N ASP A 36 -11.70 -5.96 -19.73
CA ASP A 36 -10.45 -6.34 -19.06
C ASP A 36 -10.68 -7.44 -18.01
N ASP A 37 -11.79 -7.35 -17.27
CA ASP A 37 -12.18 -8.33 -16.26
C ASP A 37 -12.46 -9.71 -16.84
N GLU A 38 -13.14 -9.78 -17.98
CA GLU A 38 -13.44 -11.04 -18.68
C GLU A 38 -12.17 -11.66 -19.24
N PHE A 39 -11.26 -10.84 -19.80
CA PHE A 39 -9.96 -11.26 -20.27
C PHE A 39 -9.11 -11.85 -19.13
N LEU A 40 -9.04 -11.16 -17.99
CA LEU A 40 -8.27 -11.61 -16.82
C LEU A 40 -8.79 -12.96 -16.29
N LYS A 41 -10.09 -13.16 -16.26
CA LYS A 41 -10.69 -14.42 -15.81
C LYS A 41 -10.49 -15.55 -16.83
N ARG A 42 -10.80 -15.31 -18.11
CA ARG A 42 -10.86 -16.36 -19.12
C ARG A 42 -9.49 -16.72 -19.69
N GLU A 43 -8.67 -15.73 -20.02
CA GLU A 43 -7.39 -15.94 -20.67
C GLU A 43 -6.22 -16.03 -19.68
N CYS A 44 -6.28 -15.26 -18.59
CA CYS A 44 -5.26 -15.27 -17.56
C CYS A 44 -5.58 -16.22 -16.40
N HIS A 45 -6.82 -16.73 -16.33
CA HIS A 45 -7.28 -17.66 -15.29
C HIS A 45 -7.16 -17.10 -13.86
N TYR A 46 -7.32 -15.78 -13.70
CA TYR A 46 -7.37 -15.18 -12.37
C TYR A 46 -8.71 -15.51 -11.69
N GLU A 47 -8.65 -16.09 -10.52
CA GLU A 47 -9.81 -16.30 -9.65
C GLU A 47 -10.13 -15.02 -8.86
N LYS A 48 -9.10 -14.40 -8.29
CA LYS A 48 -9.17 -13.17 -7.51
C LYS A 48 -7.93 -12.30 -7.72
N ILE A 49 -8.11 -11.00 -7.65
CA ILE A 49 -7.04 -10.01 -7.68
C ILE A 49 -7.12 -9.17 -6.41
N ILE A 50 -6.05 -9.15 -5.64
CA ILE A 50 -5.92 -8.24 -4.49
C ILE A 50 -5.53 -6.87 -5.05
N LEU A 51 -6.44 -5.91 -4.95
CA LEU A 51 -6.33 -4.61 -5.60
C LEU A 51 -5.85 -3.53 -4.63
N ASP A 52 -4.74 -2.90 -4.94
CA ASP A 52 -4.27 -1.67 -4.29
C ASP A 52 -4.67 -0.44 -5.13
N GLY A 53 -5.81 0.15 -4.80
CA GLY A 53 -6.33 1.34 -5.49
C GLY A 53 -5.59 2.60 -5.05
N TYR A 54 -4.77 3.19 -5.93
CA TYR A 54 -3.92 4.36 -5.62
C TYR A 54 -4.73 5.61 -5.26
N TRP A 55 -5.69 5.97 -6.11
CA TRP A 55 -6.48 7.20 -5.96
C TRP A 55 -7.80 7.00 -5.23
N GLU A 56 -8.25 5.75 -5.13
CA GLU A 56 -9.46 5.37 -4.41
C GLU A 56 -9.18 4.18 -3.50
N PRO A 57 -8.48 4.40 -2.36
CA PRO A 57 -8.11 3.33 -1.44
C PRO A 57 -9.33 2.55 -0.92
N GLY A 58 -9.29 1.24 -1.09
CA GLY A 58 -10.39 0.36 -0.70
C GLY A 58 -11.48 0.18 -1.75
N THR A 59 -11.23 0.58 -3.01
CA THR A 59 -12.13 0.30 -4.14
C THR A 59 -11.99 -1.15 -4.64
N ASN A 60 -13.10 -1.72 -5.10
CA ASN A 60 -13.13 -2.97 -5.84
C ASN A 60 -13.51 -2.76 -7.32
N LEU A 61 -13.44 -1.51 -7.80
CA LEU A 61 -13.81 -1.11 -9.16
C LEU A 61 -15.23 -1.55 -9.58
N GLY A 62 -16.14 -1.73 -8.62
CA GLY A 62 -17.51 -2.19 -8.88
C GLY A 62 -17.63 -3.69 -9.21
N ASN A 63 -16.54 -4.46 -9.20
CA ASN A 63 -16.55 -5.90 -9.47
C ASN A 63 -15.95 -6.72 -8.30
N PRO A 64 -16.70 -6.92 -7.20
CA PRO A 64 -16.23 -7.68 -6.04
C PRO A 64 -15.99 -9.17 -6.33
N ASN A 65 -16.48 -9.68 -7.46
CA ASN A 65 -16.24 -11.06 -7.86
C ASN A 65 -14.82 -11.29 -8.39
N LEU A 66 -14.14 -10.24 -8.85
CA LEU A 66 -12.76 -10.31 -9.33
C LEU A 66 -11.81 -9.59 -8.39
N TYR A 67 -12.16 -8.38 -7.93
CA TYR A 67 -11.27 -7.54 -7.14
C TYR A 67 -11.60 -7.59 -5.65
N THR A 68 -10.57 -7.85 -4.86
CA THR A 68 -10.61 -7.79 -3.41
C THR A 68 -9.70 -6.64 -2.95
N PRO A 69 -10.26 -5.57 -2.37
CA PRO A 69 -9.50 -4.36 -2.13
C PRO A 69 -8.54 -4.47 -0.95
N THR A 70 -7.44 -3.74 -1.03
CA THR A 70 -6.63 -3.34 0.13
C THR A 70 -6.90 -1.89 0.48
N PHE A 71 -6.54 -1.47 1.67
CA PHE A 71 -6.70 -0.10 2.11
C PHE A 71 -5.34 0.57 2.35
N ARG A 72 -4.99 1.53 1.48
CA ARG A 72 -3.75 2.29 1.57
C ARG A 72 -3.83 3.30 2.71
N ILE A 73 -2.81 3.31 3.58
CA ILE A 73 -2.81 4.06 4.85
C ILE A 73 -1.89 5.28 4.85
N ASN A 74 -1.13 5.52 3.77
CA ASN A 74 -0.11 6.58 3.73
C ASN A 74 -0.64 7.92 4.22
N LEU A 75 -1.82 8.33 3.73
CA LEU A 75 -2.41 9.63 4.05
C LEU A 75 -2.53 9.90 5.57
N PHE A 76 -2.69 8.85 6.40
CA PHE A 76 -2.79 9.06 7.84
C PHE A 76 -1.49 9.54 8.49
N LEU A 77 -0.33 9.26 7.88
CA LEU A 77 0.95 9.76 8.36
C LEU A 77 1.17 11.25 8.00
N PHE A 78 0.33 11.80 7.13
CA PHE A 78 0.35 13.20 6.71
C PHE A 78 -0.73 14.05 7.38
N GLY A 79 -1.53 13.45 8.28
CA GLY A 79 -2.56 14.15 9.05
C GLY A 79 -2.02 15.03 10.19
N TYR A 80 -0.72 15.24 10.30
CA TYR A 80 -0.16 16.21 11.24
C TYR A 80 -0.48 17.66 10.86
N ARG A 81 -0.80 17.91 9.59
CA ARG A 81 -1.27 19.21 9.07
C ARG A 81 -2.32 18.97 8.00
N THR A 82 -3.21 19.95 7.80
CA THR A 82 -4.31 19.86 6.84
C THR A 82 -3.93 20.26 5.41
N ASP A 83 -2.73 20.81 5.21
CA ASP A 83 -2.21 21.35 3.95
C ASP A 83 -1.07 20.52 3.33
N VAL A 84 -0.67 19.43 3.99
CA VAL A 84 0.33 18.48 3.46
C VAL A 84 -0.37 17.24 2.89
N VAL A 85 0.28 16.56 1.96
CA VAL A 85 -0.26 15.38 1.28
C VAL A 85 0.80 14.29 1.17
N ASP A 86 0.35 13.04 0.98
CA ASP A 86 1.20 11.92 0.62
C ASP A 86 1.62 11.96 -0.86
N ASP A 87 2.43 10.99 -1.31
CA ASP A 87 2.91 10.84 -2.70
C ASP A 87 1.79 10.78 -3.75
N ASN A 88 0.57 10.42 -3.34
CA ASN A 88 -0.61 10.38 -4.21
C ASN A 88 -1.49 11.64 -4.12
N GLY A 89 -1.05 12.67 -3.41
CA GLY A 89 -1.79 13.90 -3.21
C GLY A 89 -2.94 13.80 -2.20
N ASN A 90 -2.93 12.82 -1.30
CA ASN A 90 -4.00 12.59 -0.34
C ASN A 90 -3.64 13.12 1.06
N ASN A 91 -4.66 13.70 1.72
CA ASN A 91 -4.63 14.06 3.13
C ASN A 91 -5.94 13.64 3.78
N PRO A 92 -5.94 13.06 5.01
CA PRO A 92 -7.16 12.52 5.60
C PRO A 92 -8.25 13.56 5.84
N PHE A 93 -7.89 14.81 6.17
CA PHE A 93 -8.85 15.88 6.36
C PHE A 93 -9.57 16.26 5.06
N GLN A 94 -8.84 16.28 3.95
CA GLN A 94 -9.39 16.59 2.64
C GLN A 94 -10.21 15.42 2.08
N VAL A 95 -9.67 14.20 2.12
CA VAL A 95 -10.30 13.01 1.52
C VAL A 95 -11.57 12.62 2.26
N TYR A 96 -11.61 12.75 3.59
CA TYR A 96 -12.76 12.31 4.40
C TYR A 96 -13.62 13.46 4.93
N GLY A 97 -13.29 14.71 4.60
CA GLY A 97 -14.02 15.88 5.08
C GLY A 97 -13.99 16.03 6.60
N TRP A 98 -12.88 15.63 7.24
CA TRP A 98 -12.75 15.79 8.69
C TRP A 98 -12.61 17.26 9.07
N GLN A 99 -13.18 17.63 10.23
CA GLN A 99 -12.98 18.97 10.78
C GLN A 99 -11.49 19.20 11.06
N LYS A 100 -11.01 20.40 10.72
CA LYS A 100 -9.57 20.73 10.74
C LYS A 100 -9.00 20.94 12.14
N ASP A 101 -9.86 21.16 13.14
CA ASP A 101 -9.53 21.54 14.51
C ASP A 101 -9.74 20.40 15.52
N ILE A 102 -9.89 19.15 15.05
CA ILE A 102 -10.01 18.00 15.95
C ILE A 102 -8.71 17.82 16.75
N ASP A 103 -8.86 17.41 18.01
CA ASP A 103 -7.71 17.05 18.84
C ASP A 103 -7.07 15.72 18.41
N PHE A 104 -5.88 15.44 18.95
CA PHE A 104 -5.10 14.29 18.57
C PHE A 104 -5.79 12.96 18.93
N ASP A 105 -6.49 12.88 20.07
CA ASP A 105 -7.25 11.68 20.46
C ASP A 105 -8.39 11.39 19.49
N THR A 106 -9.11 12.43 19.09
CA THR A 106 -10.17 12.34 18.08
C THR A 106 -9.58 11.92 16.74
N TYR A 107 -8.40 12.41 16.36
CA TYR A 107 -7.70 12.00 15.15
C TYR A 107 -7.39 10.49 15.17
N LEU A 108 -6.79 9.99 16.25
CA LEU A 108 -6.47 8.55 16.40
C LEU A 108 -7.72 7.67 16.31
N LYS A 109 -8.80 8.10 16.96
CA LYS A 109 -10.10 7.42 16.89
C LYS A 109 -10.64 7.38 15.45
N LYS A 110 -10.61 8.50 14.73
CA LYS A 110 -11.05 8.57 13.33
C LYS A 110 -10.22 7.68 12.39
N VAL A 111 -8.90 7.57 12.63
CA VAL A 111 -8.05 6.63 11.88
C VAL A 111 -8.53 5.19 12.09
N GLU A 112 -8.77 4.79 13.32
CA GLU A 112 -9.26 3.44 13.63
C GLU A 112 -10.66 3.21 13.05
N GLU A 113 -11.59 4.14 13.22
CA GLU A 113 -12.96 4.06 12.68
C GLU A 113 -12.94 3.91 11.15
N LYS A 114 -12.05 4.65 10.46
CA LYS A 114 -11.92 4.56 9.00
C LYS A 114 -11.36 3.21 8.55
N ILE A 115 -10.35 2.69 9.23
CA ILE A 115 -9.81 1.35 8.94
C ILE A 115 -10.89 0.30 9.18
N LYS A 116 -11.59 0.36 10.31
CA LYS A 116 -12.71 -0.54 10.64
C LYS A 116 -13.77 -0.52 9.53
N GLU A 117 -14.23 0.68 9.12
CA GLU A 117 -15.20 0.85 8.04
C GLU A 117 -14.75 0.14 6.75
N LYS A 118 -13.47 0.29 6.38
CA LYS A 118 -12.93 -0.33 5.17
C LYS A 118 -12.84 -1.85 5.27
N VAL A 119 -12.47 -2.38 6.42
CA VAL A 119 -12.50 -3.82 6.69
C VAL A 119 -13.92 -4.38 6.59
N GLU A 120 -14.90 -3.72 7.20
CA GLU A 120 -16.32 -4.11 7.13
C GLU A 120 -16.87 -4.03 5.70
N LYS A 121 -16.31 -3.17 4.85
CA LYS A 121 -16.61 -3.07 3.42
C LYS A 121 -15.84 -4.05 2.52
N GLY A 122 -15.07 -4.97 3.11
CA GLY A 122 -14.43 -6.07 2.40
C GLY A 122 -12.95 -5.85 2.06
N CYS A 123 -12.28 -4.84 2.62
CA CYS A 123 -10.82 -4.76 2.53
C CYS A 123 -10.18 -5.91 3.31
N VAL A 124 -9.25 -6.62 2.67
CA VAL A 124 -8.59 -7.81 3.24
C VAL A 124 -7.20 -7.56 3.76
N ALA A 125 -6.64 -6.38 3.51
CA ALA A 125 -5.33 -5.99 3.99
C ALA A 125 -5.21 -4.46 4.08
N LEU A 126 -4.32 -3.99 4.95
CA LEU A 126 -3.78 -2.63 4.87
C LEU A 126 -2.59 -2.59 3.93
N LYS A 127 -2.33 -1.45 3.30
CA LYS A 127 -1.18 -1.25 2.41
C LYS A 127 -0.42 0.02 2.78
N SER A 128 0.88 -0.10 2.95
CA SER A 128 1.83 1.01 3.06
C SER A 128 2.68 1.11 1.78
N SER A 129 2.79 2.31 1.23
CA SER A 129 3.71 2.66 0.13
C SER A 129 4.64 3.80 0.51
N LEU A 130 4.91 3.95 1.79
CA LEU A 130 5.72 5.02 2.37
C LEU A 130 7.17 5.15 1.85
N PRO A 131 7.82 4.13 1.22
CA PRO A 131 9.12 4.34 0.58
C PRO A 131 9.17 5.42 -0.50
N TYR A 132 8.03 5.86 -1.01
CA TYR A 132 7.95 7.00 -1.93
C TYR A 132 7.94 8.34 -1.21
N ASP A 133 7.45 8.37 0.03
CA ASP A 133 7.32 9.57 0.87
C ASP A 133 8.52 9.77 1.80
N ARG A 134 8.95 8.68 2.46
CA ARG A 134 9.97 8.71 3.53
C ARG A 134 10.65 7.36 3.69
N SER A 135 11.68 7.32 4.54
CA SER A 135 12.24 6.05 5.03
C SER A 135 11.20 5.26 5.83
N ILE A 136 11.18 3.92 5.65
CA ILE A 136 10.38 2.98 6.43
C ILE A 136 11.02 2.59 7.77
N LYS A 137 12.05 3.31 8.21
CA LYS A 137 12.57 3.19 9.56
C LYS A 137 11.63 3.92 10.51
N PHE A 138 10.95 3.17 11.35
CA PHE A 138 10.07 3.71 12.38
C PHE A 138 10.62 3.35 13.75
N ILE A 139 10.51 4.27 14.68
CA ILE A 139 10.93 4.15 16.09
C ILE A 139 9.69 4.27 16.96
N GLU A 140 9.57 3.45 17.99
CA GLU A 140 8.46 3.59 18.94
C GLU A 140 8.54 4.94 19.65
N ARG A 141 7.44 5.68 19.59
CA ARG A 141 7.32 7.03 20.18
C ARG A 141 6.25 7.04 21.25
N THR A 142 6.42 7.94 22.20
CA THR A 142 5.38 8.24 23.19
C THR A 142 4.26 9.10 22.57
N TYR A 143 3.09 9.07 23.19
CA TYR A 143 1.98 9.94 22.82
C TYR A 143 2.35 11.42 22.82
N GLU A 144 3.11 11.88 23.83
CA GLU A 144 3.51 13.28 23.97
C GLU A 144 4.51 13.72 22.89
N GLU A 145 5.41 12.82 22.46
CA GLU A 145 6.30 13.09 21.32
C GLU A 145 5.50 13.27 20.04
N ALA A 146 4.58 12.38 19.77
CA ALA A 146 3.73 12.46 18.58
C ALA A 146 2.83 13.69 18.56
N LYS A 147 2.24 14.03 19.72
CA LYS A 147 1.34 15.17 19.87
C LYS A 147 2.04 16.50 19.60
N ARG A 148 3.35 16.64 19.86
CA ARG A 148 4.10 17.86 19.53
C ARG A 148 4.12 18.16 18.03
N GLY A 149 4.11 17.12 17.18
CA GLY A 149 4.04 17.28 15.70
C GLY A 149 2.63 17.55 15.17
N TYR A 150 1.59 17.32 15.97
CA TYR A 150 0.21 17.40 15.50
C TYR A 150 -0.33 18.83 15.56
N HIS A 151 -0.72 19.36 14.39
CA HIS A 151 -1.29 20.72 14.18
C HIS A 151 -0.42 21.85 14.79
N ASN A 152 0.88 21.65 14.89
CA ASN A 152 1.82 22.62 15.39
C ASN A 152 2.64 23.21 14.22
N LEU A 153 2.48 24.50 13.95
CA LEU A 153 3.19 25.21 12.87
C LEU A 153 4.68 25.44 13.19
N GLU A 154 5.05 25.37 14.46
CA GLU A 154 6.43 25.56 14.94
C GLU A 154 7.14 24.20 15.17
N CYS A 155 6.52 23.07 14.81
CA CYS A 155 7.10 21.75 15.00
C CYS A 155 8.37 21.56 14.15
N THR A 156 9.32 20.84 14.71
CA THR A 156 10.55 20.44 14.02
C THR A 156 10.30 19.23 13.11
N ASN A 157 11.24 18.93 12.22
CA ASN A 157 11.20 17.70 11.42
C ASN A 157 11.20 16.45 12.30
N GLU A 158 11.83 16.49 13.47
CA GLU A 158 11.82 15.38 14.43
C GLU A 158 10.42 15.19 15.04
N ASP A 159 9.70 16.27 15.36
CA ASP A 159 8.33 16.18 15.87
C ASP A 159 7.37 15.61 14.80
N ILE A 160 7.55 15.98 13.52
CA ILE A 160 6.81 15.40 12.41
C ILE A 160 7.12 13.91 12.28
N THR A 161 8.39 13.55 12.34
CA THR A 161 8.83 12.14 12.30
C THR A 161 8.24 11.35 13.47
N ALA A 162 8.23 11.92 14.67
CA ALA A 162 7.66 11.28 15.85
C ALA A 162 6.13 11.05 15.70
N PHE A 163 5.41 12.02 15.14
CA PHE A 163 3.99 11.83 14.80
C PHE A 163 3.81 10.67 13.82
N GLN A 164 4.55 10.67 12.71
CA GLN A 164 4.44 9.64 11.68
C GLN A 164 4.79 8.24 12.21
N ASP A 165 5.85 8.13 13.00
CA ASP A 165 6.27 6.89 13.64
C ASP A 165 5.16 6.37 14.57
N TYR A 166 4.59 7.23 15.40
CA TYR A 166 3.50 6.87 16.31
C TYR A 166 2.25 6.39 15.57
N ILE A 167 1.84 7.10 14.52
CA ILE A 167 0.69 6.71 13.69
C ILE A 167 0.93 5.34 13.05
N TYR A 168 2.14 5.06 12.57
CA TYR A 168 2.45 3.76 11.99
C TYR A 168 2.32 2.63 13.01
N PHE A 169 2.86 2.79 14.21
CA PHE A 169 2.70 1.84 15.32
C PHE A 169 1.23 1.69 15.75
N HIS A 170 0.49 2.78 15.76
CA HIS A 170 -0.95 2.75 16.04
C HIS A 170 -1.71 1.91 14.99
N ILE A 171 -1.40 2.08 13.71
CA ILE A 171 -1.98 1.29 12.61
C ILE A 171 -1.58 -0.20 12.74
N CYS A 172 -0.36 -0.53 13.13
CA CYS A 172 0.03 -1.91 13.40
C CYS A 172 -0.87 -2.56 14.48
N LYS A 173 -1.18 -1.84 15.56
CA LYS A 173 -2.09 -2.32 16.61
C LYS A 173 -3.52 -2.51 16.09
N ILE A 174 -3.99 -1.62 15.22
CA ILE A 174 -5.30 -1.72 14.57
C ILE A 174 -5.34 -2.95 13.65
N ALA A 175 -4.30 -3.17 12.83
CA ALA A 175 -4.20 -4.35 11.96
C ALA A 175 -4.27 -5.66 12.77
N ALA A 176 -3.56 -5.73 13.90
CA ALA A 176 -3.62 -6.86 14.82
C ALA A 176 -5.01 -7.03 15.46
N LYS A 177 -5.69 -5.94 15.82
CA LYS A 177 -7.03 -5.94 16.42
C LYS A 177 -8.09 -6.52 15.48
N TYR A 178 -8.00 -6.21 14.19
CA TYR A 178 -8.93 -6.70 13.17
C TYR A 178 -8.44 -7.96 12.44
N ASP A 179 -7.31 -8.52 12.88
CA ASP A 179 -6.68 -9.73 12.32
C ASP A 179 -6.44 -9.67 10.80
N ILE A 180 -6.10 -8.48 10.29
CA ILE A 180 -5.82 -8.25 8.87
C ILE A 180 -4.32 -8.09 8.62
N PRO A 181 -3.76 -8.62 7.50
CA PRO A 181 -2.38 -8.42 7.14
C PRO A 181 -2.08 -6.96 6.80
N PHE A 182 -0.85 -6.56 7.07
CA PHE A 182 -0.32 -5.25 6.72
C PHE A 182 0.77 -5.39 5.66
N GLN A 183 0.41 -5.09 4.42
CA GLN A 183 1.31 -5.12 3.28
C GLN A 183 2.20 -3.88 3.28
N ASN A 184 3.50 -4.11 3.15
CA ASN A 184 4.51 -3.05 3.16
C ASN A 184 5.31 -3.08 1.88
N HIS A 185 5.31 -1.96 1.15
CA HIS A 185 6.21 -1.75 0.04
C HIS A 185 7.64 -1.73 0.59
N THR A 186 8.52 -2.56 0.07
CA THR A 186 9.94 -2.63 0.41
C THR A 186 10.78 -2.70 -0.86
N GLY A 187 11.99 -2.16 -0.82
CA GLY A 187 12.78 -1.99 -2.05
C GLY A 187 12.15 -0.99 -3.03
N LEU A 188 12.74 -0.83 -4.20
CA LEU A 188 12.21 -0.13 -5.39
C LEU A 188 11.58 1.28 -5.18
N GLY A 189 11.72 1.90 -4.04
CA GLY A 189 11.32 3.28 -3.79
C GLY A 189 12.55 4.17 -3.61
N ASN A 190 12.56 5.03 -2.60
CA ASN A 190 13.78 5.66 -2.14
C ASN A 190 14.74 4.56 -1.65
N LEU A 191 15.80 4.29 -2.41
CA LEU A 191 16.71 3.17 -2.15
C LEU A 191 17.26 3.17 -0.71
N GLN A 192 17.69 4.29 -0.18
CA GLN A 192 18.25 4.36 1.18
C GLN A 192 17.20 4.15 2.27
N GLY A 193 15.93 4.36 1.97
CA GLY A 193 14.82 4.35 2.92
C GLY A 193 13.87 3.17 2.79
N SER A 194 14.08 2.23 1.85
CA SER A 194 13.12 1.18 1.49
C SER A 194 13.56 -0.26 1.81
N ASN A 195 14.77 -0.45 2.37
CA ASN A 195 15.22 -1.78 2.78
C ASN A 195 14.30 -2.35 3.88
N ALA A 196 13.80 -3.58 3.67
CA ALA A 196 12.92 -4.26 4.62
C ALA A 196 13.52 -4.38 6.04
N MET A 197 14.84 -4.47 6.18
CA MET A 197 15.50 -4.55 7.49
C MET A 197 15.22 -3.34 8.38
N LEU A 198 14.87 -2.19 7.79
CA LEU A 198 14.46 -1.00 8.53
C LEU A 198 13.15 -1.20 9.32
N LEU A 199 12.31 -2.17 8.93
CA LEU A 199 11.08 -2.54 9.65
C LEU A 199 11.33 -3.48 10.83
N ARG A 200 12.55 -3.98 11.05
CA ARG A 200 12.84 -4.99 12.07
C ARG A 200 12.32 -4.59 13.46
N GLU A 201 12.53 -3.35 13.91
CA GLU A 201 12.07 -2.90 15.22
C GLU A 201 10.54 -2.91 15.30
N VAL A 202 9.85 -2.41 14.28
CA VAL A 202 8.39 -2.41 14.19
C VAL A 202 7.84 -3.84 14.27
N ILE A 203 8.41 -4.76 13.49
CA ILE A 203 8.01 -6.17 13.45
C ILE A 203 8.16 -6.80 14.85
N GLN A 204 9.31 -6.61 15.47
CA GLN A 204 9.62 -7.16 16.79
C GLN A 204 8.67 -6.65 17.88
N LYS A 205 8.30 -5.36 17.83
CA LYS A 205 7.42 -4.73 18.81
C LYS A 205 5.92 -4.97 18.56
N ASN A 206 5.55 -5.48 17.39
CA ASN A 206 4.18 -5.77 17.01
C ASN A 206 4.00 -7.26 16.61
N PRO A 207 4.25 -8.22 17.53
CA PRO A 207 4.25 -9.65 17.19
C PRO A 207 2.89 -10.22 16.78
N LYS A 208 1.80 -9.49 17.02
CA LYS A 208 0.44 -9.87 16.61
C LYS A 208 0.04 -9.33 15.24
N THR A 209 0.81 -8.40 14.67
CA THR A 209 0.57 -7.84 13.35
C THR A 209 1.22 -8.75 12.31
N LYS A 210 0.46 -9.15 11.28
CA LYS A 210 0.94 -9.94 10.14
C LYS A 210 1.54 -8.99 9.10
N PHE A 211 2.85 -8.95 8.97
CA PHE A 211 3.55 -8.10 8.00
C PHE A 211 3.78 -8.86 6.69
N VAL A 212 3.40 -8.27 5.56
CA VAL A 212 3.69 -8.80 4.23
C VAL A 212 4.67 -7.87 3.54
N LEU A 213 5.88 -8.37 3.23
CA LEU A 213 6.96 -7.60 2.60
C LEU A 213 6.85 -7.72 1.08
N PHE A 214 6.45 -6.63 0.42
CA PHE A 214 6.30 -6.60 -1.03
C PHE A 214 7.62 -6.40 -1.74
N HIS A 215 7.72 -6.94 -2.96
CA HIS A 215 8.85 -6.79 -3.89
C HIS A 215 10.15 -7.45 -3.43
N GLY A 216 10.08 -8.36 -2.43
CA GLY A 216 11.25 -9.04 -1.90
C GLY A 216 12.36 -8.10 -1.42
N SER A 217 12.02 -6.83 -1.11
CA SER A 217 12.99 -5.80 -0.72
C SER A 217 14.11 -5.54 -1.73
N PHE A 218 13.87 -5.82 -3.03
CA PHE A 218 14.93 -5.66 -4.03
C PHE A 218 15.55 -4.24 -3.98
N PRO A 219 16.90 -4.12 -3.97
CA PRO A 219 17.89 -5.18 -4.19
C PRO A 219 18.35 -5.95 -2.93
N TRP A 220 17.80 -5.68 -1.73
CA TRP A 220 18.19 -6.32 -0.46
C TRP A 220 17.34 -7.55 -0.15
N THR A 221 17.31 -8.52 -1.07
CA THR A 221 16.45 -9.72 -0.95
C THR A 221 16.84 -10.60 0.24
N ASP A 222 18.13 -10.71 0.56
CA ASP A 222 18.60 -11.49 1.68
C ASP A 222 18.15 -10.91 3.03
N ASP A 223 18.03 -9.60 3.13
CA ASP A 223 17.49 -8.92 4.32
C ASP A 223 16.01 -9.26 4.53
N ALA A 224 15.23 -9.31 3.46
CA ALA A 224 13.82 -9.73 3.54
C ALA A 224 13.71 -11.20 3.94
N LEU A 225 14.53 -12.09 3.36
CA LEU A 225 14.58 -13.51 3.72
C LEU A 225 14.97 -13.70 5.19
N ALA A 226 15.95 -12.93 5.68
CA ALA A 226 16.34 -12.96 7.09
C ALA A 226 15.19 -12.59 8.03
N LEU A 227 14.38 -11.55 7.69
CA LEU A 227 13.20 -11.20 8.47
C LEU A 227 12.14 -12.29 8.45
N ILE A 228 11.82 -12.85 7.28
CA ILE A 228 10.84 -13.94 7.13
C ILE A 228 11.25 -15.17 7.93
N HIS A 229 12.56 -15.50 7.92
CA HIS A 229 13.08 -16.64 8.66
C HIS A 229 13.02 -16.45 10.18
N ASN A 230 13.28 -15.23 10.68
CA ASN A 230 13.41 -14.97 12.11
C ASN A 230 12.11 -14.56 12.82
N PHE A 231 11.10 -14.09 12.08
CA PHE A 231 9.85 -13.59 12.67
C PHE A 231 8.64 -14.34 12.12
N GLY A 232 7.93 -15.07 13.00
CA GLY A 232 6.75 -15.86 12.64
C GLY A 232 5.53 -15.06 12.17
N ASN A 233 5.59 -13.73 12.24
CA ASN A 233 4.55 -12.80 11.79
C ASN A 233 4.94 -12.03 10.52
N VAL A 234 5.97 -12.49 9.79
CA VAL A 234 6.45 -11.88 8.54
C VAL A 234 6.25 -12.85 7.37
N TYR A 235 5.75 -12.31 6.28
CA TYR A 235 5.40 -13.01 5.04
C TYR A 235 5.95 -12.23 3.82
N ALA A 236 6.05 -12.90 2.65
CA ALA A 236 6.38 -12.29 1.35
C ALA A 236 5.35 -12.68 0.29
#